data_d81fd5ec71840295e5f388bd7bf0e98a
#
_entry.id   d81fd5ec71840295e5f388bd7bf0e98a
#
_cell.length_a   1.000
_cell.length_b   1.000
_cell.length_c   1.000
_cell.angle_alpha   90.00
_cell.angle_beta   90.00
_cell.angle_gamma   90.00
#
_symmetry.space_group_name_H-M   'P 1'
#
loop_
_entity.id
_entity.type
_entity.pdbx_description
1 polymer ?
#
loop_
_entity_poly.entity_id
_entity_poly.type
_entity_poly.pdbx_seq_one_letter_code
_entity_poly.pdbx_strand_id
1 'polypeptide(L)'
;MQIMKMNKYLLPVAVFFLVSASAQETQRIDELNESIGTSTKSLKSSATNQETINNVDKQTKVLEFDYKDTYKEYENLKLYNNQLQKIIDSQNEEIASIISQIDELDNTNINIIPLMLKMTASLEQFISLDIPFLLEERMTRLQSIKEAMDRGDVSTSEKFRKVAEAYQIENDFGRTIEAYRGSVNFEGKEFNADFLRIGRVALMFITTNGDKAAFWNKATNSWEKSSSALKRSTEEGLKIALKQSPPSLIKIPVTVYEKNN
;
A
#
# COMPACT_ATOMS: atom_id res chain seq x y z
N MET A 1 64.63 2.41 104.26
CA MET A 1 64.70 1.12 103.58
C MET A 1 63.27 0.70 103.22
N GLN A 2 62.93 0.95 102.01
CA GLN A 2 61.75 0.38 101.38
C GLN A 2 61.26 1.31 100.24
N ILE A 3 61.99 1.40 99.15
CA ILE A 3 61.46 1.94 97.89
C ILE A 3 62.03 1.06 96.76
N MET A 4 61.39 0.03 96.42
CA MET A 4 61.70 -0.65 95.14
C MET A 4 60.79 -1.92 94.94
N LYS A 5 59.52 -1.75 94.68
CA LYS A 5 58.65 -2.86 94.15
C LYS A 5 57.42 -2.39 93.47
N MET A 6 57.39 -1.29 92.71
CA MET A 6 56.20 -0.82 92.08
C MET A 6 56.30 -0.49 90.56
N ASN A 7 57.27 -1.07 89.88
CA ASN A 7 57.51 -0.70 88.49
C ASN A 7 57.51 -1.89 87.51
N LYS A 8 57.11 -3.10 87.93
CA LYS A 8 57.06 -4.30 87.03
C LYS A 8 55.74 -4.56 86.34
N TYR A 9 54.64 -3.94 86.76
CA TYR A 9 53.29 -4.19 86.21
C TYR A 9 52.77 -3.07 85.36
N LEU A 10 53.42 -1.87 85.27
CA LEU A 10 52.98 -0.79 84.45
C LEU A 10 53.36 -0.93 82.96
N LEU A 11 54.47 -1.60 82.65
CA LEU A 11 54.88 -1.84 81.27
C LEU A 11 53.98 -2.78 80.46
N PRO A 12 53.56 -3.95 81.00
CA PRO A 12 52.66 -4.82 80.19
C PRO A 12 51.29 -4.22 80.00
N VAL A 13 50.73 -3.38 80.88
CA VAL A 13 49.46 -2.72 80.76
C VAL A 13 49.45 -1.67 79.66
N ALA A 14 50.56 -0.88 79.53
CA ALA A 14 50.74 0.15 78.50
C ALA A 14 50.88 -0.49 77.11
N VAL A 15 51.61 -1.61 76.99
CA VAL A 15 51.71 -2.38 75.70
C VAL A 15 50.37 -3.01 75.31
N PHE A 16 49.60 -3.49 76.26
CA PHE A 16 48.31 -4.06 75.99
C PHE A 16 47.32 -3.02 75.53
N PHE A 17 47.32 -1.78 76.02
CA PHE A 17 46.53 -0.65 75.56
C PHE A 17 46.95 -0.13 74.18
N LEU A 18 48.22 -0.13 73.83
CA LEU A 18 48.65 0.25 72.47
C LEU A 18 48.35 -0.77 71.43
N VAL A 19 48.36 -2.08 71.74
CA VAL A 19 47.98 -3.15 70.83
C VAL A 19 46.46 -3.16 70.64
N SER A 20 45.66 -2.88 71.66
CA SER A 20 44.18 -2.79 71.51
C SER A 20 43.75 -1.55 70.71
N ALA A 21 44.49 -0.40 70.86
CA ALA A 21 44.22 0.80 70.09
C ALA A 21 44.49 0.58 68.54
N SER A 22 45.61 -0.06 68.21
CA SER A 22 45.96 -0.37 66.83
C SER A 22 45.05 -1.40 66.21
N ALA A 23 44.59 -2.39 66.94
CA ALA A 23 43.57 -3.37 66.45
C ALA A 23 42.23 -2.71 66.18
N GLN A 24 41.80 -1.73 66.95
CA GLN A 24 40.59 -1.01 66.82
C GLN A 24 40.61 -0.04 65.59
N GLU A 25 41.79 0.54 65.35
CA GLU A 25 42.02 1.43 64.21
C GLU A 25 42.01 0.61 62.87
N THR A 26 42.65 -0.56 62.88
CA THR A 26 42.64 -1.47 61.72
C THR A 26 41.20 -1.97 61.41
N GLN A 27 40.44 -2.32 62.42
CA GLN A 27 39.08 -2.75 62.28
C GLN A 27 38.16 -1.65 61.70
N ARG A 28 38.36 -0.40 62.12
CA ARG A 28 37.63 0.76 61.58
C ARG A 28 38.00 1.07 60.12
N ILE A 29 39.27 0.86 59.74
CA ILE A 29 39.72 1.01 58.35
C ILE A 29 39.13 -0.09 57.46
N ASP A 30 39.06 -1.30 57.95
CA ASP A 30 38.42 -2.41 57.20
C ASP A 30 36.94 -2.19 57.04
N GLU A 31 36.22 -1.75 58.07
CA GLU A 31 34.79 -1.38 57.98
C GLU A 31 34.55 -0.21 57.01
N LEU A 32 35.43 0.79 57.00
CA LEU A 32 35.39 1.91 56.05
C LEU A 32 35.62 1.44 54.61
N ASN A 33 36.61 0.57 54.40
CA ASN A 33 36.91 0.02 53.08
C ASN A 33 35.76 -0.88 52.57
N GLU A 34 35.15 -1.67 53.44
CA GLU A 34 33.97 -2.47 53.11
C GLU A 34 32.76 -1.60 52.79
N SER A 35 32.54 -0.52 53.55
CA SER A 35 31.50 0.46 53.29
C SER A 35 31.73 1.20 51.99
N ILE A 36 32.95 1.62 51.69
CA ILE A 36 33.33 2.26 50.42
C ILE A 36 33.14 1.25 49.26
N GLY A 37 33.57 0.01 49.45
CA GLY A 37 33.42 -1.05 48.48
C GLY A 37 31.93 -1.33 48.16
N THR A 38 31.10 -1.38 49.19
CA THR A 38 29.64 -1.57 49.06
C THR A 38 28.99 -0.36 48.38
N SER A 39 29.38 0.85 48.77
CA SER A 39 28.89 2.10 48.15
C SER A 39 29.28 2.18 46.67
N THR A 40 30.53 1.86 46.35
CA THR A 40 31.03 1.85 44.95
C THR A 40 30.32 0.81 44.12
N LYS A 41 30.05 -0.39 44.67
CA LYS A 41 29.29 -1.45 44.01
C LYS A 41 27.84 -1.03 43.78
N SER A 42 27.23 -0.37 44.77
CA SER A 42 25.89 0.19 44.66
C SER A 42 25.78 1.28 43.58
N LEU A 43 26.75 2.21 43.55
CA LEU A 43 26.81 3.26 42.51
C LEU A 43 27.01 2.67 41.12
N LYS A 44 27.88 1.67 40.97
CA LYS A 44 28.07 0.96 39.69
C LYS A 44 26.83 0.24 39.25
N SER A 45 26.15 -0.45 40.17
CA SER A 45 24.85 -1.08 39.90
C SER A 45 23.77 -0.06 39.49
N SER A 46 23.73 1.07 40.20
CA SER A 46 22.79 2.18 39.86
C SER A 46 23.07 2.77 38.49
N ALA A 47 24.33 2.95 38.11
CA ALA A 47 24.72 3.44 36.79
C ALA A 47 24.30 2.44 35.68
N THR A 48 24.53 1.14 35.89
CA THR A 48 24.08 0.09 34.93
C THR A 48 22.56 0.03 34.84
N ASN A 49 21.87 0.15 35.96
CA ASN A 49 20.42 0.21 35.98
C ASN A 49 19.88 1.44 35.24
N GLN A 50 20.51 2.60 35.41
CA GLN A 50 20.15 3.82 34.70
C GLN A 50 20.38 3.70 33.19
N GLU A 51 21.45 3.06 32.76
CA GLU A 51 21.72 2.77 31.37
C GLU A 51 20.64 1.85 30.78
N THR A 52 20.26 0.82 31.52
CA THR A 52 19.17 -0.09 31.16
C THR A 52 17.83 0.66 31.02
N ILE A 53 17.52 1.52 32.01
CA ILE A 53 16.31 2.36 31.97
C ILE A 53 16.31 3.27 30.75
N ASN A 54 17.44 3.93 30.46
CA ASN A 54 17.56 4.80 29.29
C ASN A 54 17.40 4.03 27.97
N ASN A 55 17.90 2.81 27.88
CA ASN A 55 17.73 1.96 26.71
C ASN A 55 16.29 1.51 26.55
N VAL A 56 15.63 1.10 27.64
CA VAL A 56 14.21 0.75 27.63
C VAL A 56 13.33 1.95 27.26
N ASP A 57 13.63 3.14 27.78
CA ASP A 57 12.91 4.39 27.43
C ASP A 57 13.05 4.69 25.93
N LYS A 58 14.26 4.57 25.37
CA LYS A 58 14.46 4.75 23.92
C LYS A 58 13.68 3.73 23.10
N GLN A 59 13.75 2.46 23.48
CA GLN A 59 13.00 1.40 22.80
C GLN A 59 11.49 1.61 22.90
N THR A 60 11.01 2.04 24.07
CA THR A 60 9.58 2.34 24.29
C THR A 60 9.12 3.50 23.41
N LYS A 61 9.92 4.56 23.28
CA LYS A 61 9.57 5.71 22.40
C LYS A 61 9.51 5.31 20.92
N VAL A 62 10.45 4.48 20.45
CA VAL A 62 10.42 3.96 19.09
C VAL A 62 9.17 3.10 18.88
N LEU A 63 8.92 2.16 19.79
CA LEU A 63 7.77 1.29 19.73
C LEU A 63 6.44 2.05 19.80
N GLU A 64 6.38 3.11 20.62
CA GLU A 64 5.21 4.00 20.70
C GLU A 64 4.96 4.73 19.38
N PHE A 65 6.02 5.20 18.73
CA PHE A 65 5.93 5.84 17.43
C PHE A 65 5.44 4.85 16.36
N ASP A 66 6.07 3.68 16.27
CA ASP A 66 5.71 2.63 15.31
C ASP A 66 4.27 2.14 15.54
N TYR A 67 3.89 2.00 16.82
CA TYR A 67 2.51 1.64 17.16
C TYR A 67 1.51 2.70 16.70
N LYS A 68 1.78 3.98 16.97
CA LYS A 68 0.89 5.08 16.56
C LYS A 68 0.77 5.18 15.05
N ASP A 69 1.85 4.98 14.33
CA ASP A 69 1.86 5.02 12.87
C ASP A 69 1.08 3.84 12.28
N THR A 70 1.40 2.63 12.73
CA THR A 70 0.66 1.41 12.35
C THR A 70 -0.82 1.48 12.72
N TYR A 71 -1.14 2.06 13.87
CA TYR A 71 -2.54 2.23 14.30
C TYR A 71 -3.30 3.23 13.40
N LYS A 72 -2.64 4.32 12.99
CA LYS A 72 -3.24 5.27 12.02
C LYS A 72 -3.48 4.60 10.66
N GLU A 73 -2.51 3.84 10.20
CA GLU A 73 -2.64 3.10 8.95
C GLU A 73 -3.78 2.08 9.04
N TYR A 74 -3.86 1.34 10.15
CA TYR A 74 -4.97 0.42 10.41
C TYR A 74 -6.34 1.12 10.40
N GLU A 75 -6.48 2.26 11.09
CA GLU A 75 -7.75 3.02 11.10
C GLU A 75 -8.10 3.55 9.70
N ASN A 76 -7.13 4.06 8.95
CA ASN A 76 -7.34 4.51 7.58
C ASN A 76 -7.76 3.36 6.65
N LEU A 77 -7.08 2.23 6.74
CA LEU A 77 -7.43 1.03 5.98
C LEU A 77 -8.81 0.49 6.36
N LYS A 78 -9.16 0.54 7.65
CA LYS A 78 -10.47 0.14 8.14
C LYS A 78 -11.58 1.04 7.59
N LEU A 79 -11.36 2.36 7.61
CA LEU A 79 -12.30 3.32 7.01
C LEU A 79 -12.44 3.11 5.49
N TYR A 80 -11.33 2.94 4.82
CA TYR A 80 -11.29 2.66 3.38
C TYR A 80 -12.04 1.35 3.05
N ASN A 81 -11.74 0.27 3.77
CA ASN A 81 -12.42 -1.01 3.59
C ASN A 81 -13.91 -0.93 3.89
N ASN A 82 -14.31 -0.17 4.93
CA ASN A 82 -15.73 0.06 5.23
C ASN A 82 -16.43 0.81 4.10
N GLN A 83 -15.75 1.79 3.48
CA GLN A 83 -16.33 2.51 2.34
C GLN A 83 -16.41 1.62 1.11
N LEU A 84 -15.38 0.82 0.83
CA LEU A 84 -15.40 -0.18 -0.23
C LEU A 84 -16.51 -1.20 -0.02
N GLN A 85 -16.69 -1.67 1.22
CA GLN A 85 -17.75 -2.62 1.54
C GLN A 85 -19.13 -2.03 1.24
N LYS A 86 -19.39 -0.76 1.60
CA LYS A 86 -20.65 -0.09 1.27
C LYS A 86 -20.90 0.01 -0.23
N ILE A 87 -19.84 0.28 -1.00
CA ILE A 87 -19.95 0.32 -2.46
C ILE A 87 -20.25 -1.08 -3.01
N ILE A 88 -19.58 -2.10 -2.50
CA ILE A 88 -19.82 -3.50 -2.86
C ILE A 88 -21.25 -3.91 -2.50
N ASP A 89 -21.72 -3.57 -1.31
CA ASP A 89 -23.08 -3.89 -0.87
C ASP A 89 -24.10 -3.20 -1.74
N SER A 90 -23.92 -1.91 -2.05
CA SER A 90 -24.80 -1.17 -2.98
C SER A 90 -24.79 -1.77 -4.39
N GLN A 91 -23.63 -2.18 -4.89
CA GLN A 91 -23.54 -2.85 -6.19
C GLN A 91 -24.20 -4.23 -6.17
N ASN A 92 -24.09 -4.96 -5.08
CA ASN A 92 -24.76 -6.25 -4.92
C ASN A 92 -26.29 -6.10 -4.82
N GLU A 93 -26.77 -5.05 -4.12
CA GLU A 93 -28.20 -4.72 -4.07
C GLU A 93 -28.73 -4.35 -5.47
N GLU A 94 -27.97 -3.56 -6.23
CA GLU A 94 -28.33 -3.22 -7.61
C GLU A 94 -28.38 -4.45 -8.51
N ILE A 95 -27.41 -5.35 -8.41
CA ILE A 95 -27.38 -6.63 -9.13
C ILE A 95 -28.59 -7.48 -8.72
N ALA A 96 -28.90 -7.60 -7.44
CA ALA A 96 -30.04 -8.36 -6.95
C ALA A 96 -31.37 -7.76 -7.44
N SER A 97 -31.47 -6.42 -7.46
CA SER A 97 -32.64 -5.72 -8.03
C SER A 97 -32.79 -6.00 -9.52
N ILE A 98 -31.70 -5.94 -10.29
CA ILE A 98 -31.69 -6.26 -11.72
C ILE A 98 -32.12 -7.72 -11.96
N ILE A 99 -31.61 -8.66 -11.17
CA ILE A 99 -31.97 -10.07 -11.25
C ILE A 99 -33.48 -10.26 -10.97
N SER A 100 -34.01 -9.62 -9.92
CA SER A 100 -35.44 -9.66 -9.59
C SER A 100 -36.28 -9.08 -10.69
N GLN A 101 -35.85 -7.97 -11.32
CA GLN A 101 -36.55 -7.39 -12.49
C GLN A 101 -36.52 -8.32 -13.71
N ILE A 102 -35.48 -9.13 -13.85
CA ILE A 102 -35.39 -10.14 -14.92
C ILE A 102 -36.40 -11.26 -14.69
N ASP A 103 -36.52 -11.76 -13.45
CA ASP A 103 -37.48 -12.80 -13.10
C ASP A 103 -38.93 -12.34 -13.30
N GLU A 104 -39.22 -11.06 -13.02
CA GLU A 104 -40.54 -10.46 -13.34
C GLU A 104 -40.79 -10.29 -14.85
N LEU A 105 -39.70 -10.16 -15.62
CA LEU A 105 -39.78 -10.02 -17.09
C LEU A 105 -39.88 -11.35 -17.84
N ASP A 106 -39.87 -12.49 -17.16
CA ASP A 106 -40.06 -13.81 -17.80
C ASP A 106 -41.39 -13.92 -18.55
N ASN A 107 -42.36 -13.10 -18.17
CA ASN A 107 -43.61 -12.92 -18.93
C ASN A 107 -43.47 -11.95 -20.14
N THR A 108 -42.31 -11.33 -20.32
CA THR A 108 -42.04 -10.33 -21.36
C THR A 108 -40.82 -10.67 -22.22
N ASN A 109 -40.52 -11.95 -22.41
CA ASN A 109 -39.37 -12.45 -23.22
C ASN A 109 -39.32 -11.82 -24.64
N ILE A 110 -40.43 -11.32 -25.15
CA ILE A 110 -40.53 -10.64 -26.46
C ILE A 110 -39.74 -9.31 -26.48
N ASN A 111 -39.59 -8.64 -25.34
CA ASN A 111 -38.96 -7.33 -25.28
C ASN A 111 -37.47 -7.37 -24.81
N ILE A 112 -37.07 -8.44 -24.15
CA ILE A 112 -35.70 -8.56 -23.60
C ILE A 112 -34.66 -8.84 -24.69
N ILE A 113 -34.98 -9.70 -25.66
CA ILE A 113 -34.08 -10.02 -26.77
C ILE A 113 -33.75 -8.78 -27.61
N PRO A 114 -34.70 -7.96 -28.04
CA PRO A 114 -34.42 -6.70 -28.73
C PRO A 114 -33.62 -5.71 -27.87
N LEU A 115 -33.85 -5.69 -26.55
CA LEU A 115 -33.05 -4.85 -25.62
C LEU A 115 -31.61 -5.29 -25.60
N MET A 116 -31.32 -6.58 -25.42
CA MET A 116 -29.95 -7.11 -25.42
C MET A 116 -29.23 -6.85 -26.74
N LEU A 117 -29.92 -6.97 -27.87
CA LEU A 117 -29.37 -6.64 -29.20
C LEU A 117 -28.98 -5.15 -29.27
N LYS A 118 -29.85 -4.25 -28.78
CA LYS A 118 -29.54 -2.82 -28.70
C LYS A 118 -28.36 -2.54 -27.75
N MET A 119 -28.31 -3.20 -26.59
CA MET A 119 -27.19 -3.09 -25.66
C MET A 119 -25.89 -3.54 -26.34
N THR A 120 -25.87 -4.68 -27.00
CA THR A 120 -24.69 -5.19 -27.71
C THR A 120 -24.23 -4.23 -28.81
N ALA A 121 -25.16 -3.70 -29.62
CA ALA A 121 -24.82 -2.69 -30.63
C ALA A 121 -24.30 -1.38 -30.02
N SER A 122 -24.88 -0.92 -28.92
CA SER A 122 -24.43 0.26 -28.21
C SER A 122 -23.02 0.05 -27.61
N LEU A 123 -22.76 -1.16 -27.09
CA LEU A 123 -21.43 -1.52 -26.58
C LEU A 123 -20.38 -1.54 -27.69
N GLU A 124 -20.72 -2.07 -28.86
CA GLU A 124 -19.83 -2.04 -30.03
C GLU A 124 -19.51 -0.61 -30.47
N GLN A 125 -20.52 0.25 -30.56
CA GLN A 125 -20.32 1.66 -30.86
C GLN A 125 -19.50 2.38 -29.79
N PHE A 126 -19.74 2.07 -28.53
CA PHE A 126 -18.98 2.62 -27.42
C PHE A 126 -17.50 2.23 -27.50
N ILE A 127 -17.19 0.94 -27.75
CA ILE A 127 -15.82 0.46 -27.92
C ILE A 127 -15.13 1.15 -29.09
N SER A 128 -15.85 1.34 -30.20
CA SER A 128 -15.29 1.97 -31.41
C SER A 128 -14.96 3.47 -31.25
N LEU A 129 -15.70 4.16 -30.37
CA LEU A 129 -15.53 5.59 -30.08
C LEU A 129 -14.56 5.86 -28.92
N ASP A 130 -14.17 4.83 -28.20
CA ASP A 130 -13.30 4.93 -27.05
C ASP A 130 -11.82 5.02 -27.44
N ILE A 131 -10.94 5.27 -26.44
CA ILE A 131 -9.51 5.16 -26.63
C ILE A 131 -9.12 3.70 -26.97
N PRO A 132 -8.15 3.46 -27.87
CA PRO A 132 -7.87 2.14 -28.43
C PRO A 132 -6.98 1.27 -27.51
N PHE A 133 -7.48 0.92 -26.34
CA PHE A 133 -6.81 -0.03 -25.45
C PHE A 133 -7.43 -1.41 -25.55
N LEU A 134 -6.62 -2.45 -25.46
CA LEU A 134 -7.02 -3.87 -25.48
C LEU A 134 -8.11 -4.18 -26.51
N LEU A 135 -7.97 -3.57 -27.70
CA LEU A 135 -9.04 -3.57 -28.71
C LEU A 135 -9.41 -4.98 -29.14
N GLU A 136 -8.42 -5.83 -29.36
CA GLU A 136 -8.60 -7.22 -29.77
C GLU A 136 -9.38 -8.02 -28.71
N GLU A 137 -9.03 -7.88 -27.44
CA GLU A 137 -9.71 -8.57 -26.34
C GLU A 137 -11.17 -8.10 -26.22
N ARG A 138 -11.40 -6.77 -26.28
CA ARG A 138 -12.73 -6.18 -26.18
C ARG A 138 -13.61 -6.60 -27.35
N MET A 139 -13.07 -6.63 -28.56
CA MET A 139 -13.81 -7.09 -29.75
C MET A 139 -14.06 -8.60 -29.72
N THR A 140 -13.14 -9.40 -29.24
CA THR A 140 -13.33 -10.85 -29.05
C THR A 140 -14.45 -11.13 -28.06
N ARG A 141 -14.49 -10.39 -26.94
CA ARG A 141 -15.57 -10.48 -25.95
C ARG A 141 -16.92 -10.12 -26.57
N LEU A 142 -16.96 -9.03 -27.32
CA LEU A 142 -18.18 -8.62 -28.02
C LEU A 142 -18.67 -9.68 -29.02
N GLN A 143 -17.76 -10.28 -29.79
CA GLN A 143 -18.05 -11.34 -30.72
C GLN A 143 -18.62 -12.58 -30.00
N SER A 144 -18.02 -12.96 -28.87
CA SER A 144 -18.54 -14.07 -28.05
C SER A 144 -19.96 -13.81 -27.52
N ILE A 145 -20.29 -12.54 -27.24
CA ILE A 145 -21.68 -12.18 -26.86
C ILE A 145 -22.61 -12.32 -28.04
N LYS A 146 -22.23 -11.83 -29.24
CA LYS A 146 -23.06 -11.98 -30.47
C LYS A 146 -23.32 -13.45 -30.78
N GLU A 147 -22.32 -14.30 -30.73
CA GLU A 147 -22.45 -15.73 -30.90
C GLU A 147 -23.38 -16.38 -29.86
N ALA A 148 -23.28 -15.96 -28.60
CA ALA A 148 -24.18 -16.45 -27.56
C ALA A 148 -25.63 -16.00 -27.80
N MET A 149 -25.85 -14.80 -28.34
CA MET A 149 -27.19 -14.30 -28.69
C MET A 149 -27.88 -15.15 -29.76
N ASP A 150 -27.10 -15.63 -30.75
CA ASP A 150 -27.62 -16.43 -31.85
C ASP A 150 -27.89 -17.90 -31.47
N ARG A 151 -27.36 -18.35 -30.35
CA ARG A 151 -27.51 -19.73 -29.89
C ARG A 151 -28.87 -19.94 -29.21
N GLY A 152 -29.58 -20.99 -29.66
CA GLY A 152 -30.89 -21.39 -29.09
C GLY A 152 -30.78 -22.20 -27.78
N ASP A 153 -29.60 -22.81 -27.52
CA ASP A 153 -29.33 -23.64 -26.33
C ASP A 153 -28.91 -22.81 -25.11
N VAL A 154 -28.71 -21.50 -25.25
CA VAL A 154 -28.39 -20.57 -24.19
C VAL A 154 -29.64 -19.88 -23.69
N SER A 155 -29.91 -19.96 -22.38
CA SER A 155 -31.07 -19.32 -21.77
C SER A 155 -31.03 -17.79 -21.90
N THR A 156 -32.19 -17.13 -21.92
CA THR A 156 -32.30 -15.67 -21.97
C THR A 156 -31.59 -15.00 -20.80
N SER A 157 -31.71 -15.58 -19.61
CA SER A 157 -31.00 -15.09 -18.40
C SER A 157 -29.47 -15.16 -18.55
N GLU A 158 -28.94 -16.22 -19.14
CA GLU A 158 -27.51 -16.37 -19.38
C GLU A 158 -27.00 -15.41 -20.46
N LYS A 159 -27.78 -15.18 -21.52
CA LYS A 159 -27.49 -14.16 -22.53
C LYS A 159 -27.39 -12.78 -21.89
N PHE A 160 -28.39 -12.43 -21.06
CA PHE A 160 -28.39 -11.15 -20.37
C PHE A 160 -27.21 -11.03 -19.41
N ARG A 161 -26.90 -12.08 -18.63
CA ARG A 161 -25.75 -12.10 -17.74
C ARG A 161 -24.44 -11.77 -18.47
N LYS A 162 -24.22 -12.38 -19.65
CA LYS A 162 -23.02 -12.11 -20.48
C LYS A 162 -22.97 -10.67 -20.97
N VAL A 163 -24.10 -10.11 -21.39
CA VAL A 163 -24.15 -8.69 -21.80
C VAL A 163 -23.89 -7.77 -20.60
N ALA A 164 -24.53 -8.01 -19.46
CA ALA A 164 -24.35 -7.22 -18.24
C ALA A 164 -22.90 -7.29 -17.73
N GLU A 165 -22.28 -8.48 -17.73
CA GLU A 165 -20.89 -8.70 -17.38
C GLU A 165 -19.93 -7.90 -18.26
N ALA A 166 -20.19 -7.86 -19.59
CA ALA A 166 -19.38 -7.05 -20.49
C ALA A 166 -19.50 -5.55 -20.19
N TYR A 167 -20.70 -5.06 -19.87
CA TYR A 167 -20.89 -3.68 -19.41
C TYR A 167 -20.16 -3.39 -18.09
N GLN A 168 -20.19 -4.33 -17.16
CA GLN A 168 -19.48 -4.20 -15.90
C GLN A 168 -17.96 -4.12 -16.11
N ILE A 169 -17.40 -5.01 -16.94
CA ILE A 169 -15.98 -4.97 -17.29
C ILE A 169 -15.62 -3.63 -17.95
N GLU A 170 -16.46 -3.14 -18.86
CA GLU A 170 -16.24 -1.84 -19.48
C GLU A 170 -16.31 -0.70 -18.45
N ASN A 171 -17.22 -0.77 -17.48
CA ASN A 171 -17.28 0.21 -16.38
C ASN A 171 -16.03 0.15 -15.50
N ASP A 172 -15.52 -1.05 -15.20
CA ASP A 172 -14.32 -1.25 -14.40
C ASP A 172 -13.06 -0.70 -15.08
N PHE A 173 -12.99 -0.78 -16.41
CA PHE A 173 -11.94 -0.12 -17.18
C PHE A 173 -11.88 1.40 -16.94
N GLY A 174 -13.00 2.04 -16.61
CA GLY A 174 -13.07 3.45 -16.27
C GLY A 174 -12.41 3.82 -14.94
N ARG A 175 -12.26 2.87 -14.04
CA ARG A 175 -11.81 3.08 -12.64
C ARG A 175 -10.43 2.51 -12.35
N THR A 176 -9.89 1.67 -13.24
CA THR A 176 -8.65 0.94 -13.01
C THR A 176 -7.47 1.58 -13.71
N ILE A 177 -6.31 1.42 -13.10
CA ILE A 177 -5.01 1.68 -13.72
C ILE A 177 -4.43 0.32 -14.11
N GLU A 178 -3.96 0.21 -15.35
CA GLU A 178 -3.45 -1.05 -15.88
C GLU A 178 -2.22 -0.82 -16.75
N ALA A 179 -1.27 -1.75 -16.64
CA ALA A 179 -0.11 -1.83 -17.49
C ALA A 179 -0.14 -3.15 -18.26
N TYR A 180 0.01 -3.08 -19.58
CA TYR A 180 0.08 -4.26 -20.43
C TYR A 180 1.10 -4.04 -21.55
N ARG A 181 1.58 -5.12 -22.13
CA ARG A 181 2.52 -5.09 -23.25
C ARG A 181 1.79 -5.39 -24.56
N GLY A 182 2.13 -4.67 -25.60
CA GLY A 182 1.55 -4.87 -26.93
C GLY A 182 2.37 -4.21 -28.03
N SER A 183 1.95 -4.36 -29.28
CA SER A 183 2.50 -3.66 -30.42
C SER A 183 1.76 -2.37 -30.70
N VAL A 184 2.46 -1.37 -31.19
CA VAL A 184 1.89 -0.08 -31.61
C VAL A 184 2.54 0.39 -32.90
N ASN A 185 1.74 0.87 -33.83
CA ASN A 185 2.25 1.60 -35.01
C ASN A 185 2.36 3.08 -34.66
N PHE A 186 3.60 3.55 -34.62
CA PHE A 186 3.89 4.96 -34.31
C PHE A 186 4.92 5.50 -35.31
N GLU A 187 4.63 6.64 -35.93
CA GLU A 187 5.47 7.28 -36.98
C GLU A 187 5.74 6.31 -38.18
N GLY A 188 4.75 5.46 -38.54
CA GLY A 188 4.86 4.54 -39.65
C GLY A 188 5.72 3.30 -39.41
N LYS A 189 6.11 3.05 -38.15
CA LYS A 189 6.87 1.87 -37.72
C LYS A 189 6.14 1.15 -36.59
N GLU A 190 6.26 -0.14 -36.58
CA GLU A 190 5.72 -0.98 -35.50
C GLU A 190 6.77 -1.13 -34.39
N PHE A 191 6.33 -0.91 -33.15
CA PHE A 191 7.14 -1.02 -31.94
C PHE A 191 6.45 -1.90 -30.91
N ASN A 192 7.24 -2.70 -30.19
CA ASN A 192 6.77 -3.29 -28.93
C ASN A 192 6.85 -2.23 -27.83
N ALA A 193 5.77 -2.07 -27.10
CA ALA A 193 5.65 -1.04 -26.08
C ALA A 193 4.93 -1.56 -24.84
N ASP A 194 5.27 -0.94 -23.71
CA ASP A 194 4.55 -1.09 -22.46
C ASP A 194 3.52 0.05 -22.39
N PHE A 195 2.26 -0.32 -22.35
CA PHE A 195 1.12 0.60 -22.29
C PHE A 195 0.73 0.85 -20.85
N LEU A 196 0.42 2.09 -20.54
CA LEU A 196 -0.21 2.52 -19.31
C LEU A 196 -1.59 3.09 -19.63
N ARG A 197 -2.62 2.46 -19.10
CA ARG A 197 -4.00 2.94 -19.15
C ARG A 197 -4.41 3.45 -17.78
N ILE A 198 -4.97 4.66 -17.74
CA ILE A 198 -5.53 5.27 -16.53
C ILE A 198 -7.01 5.53 -16.77
N GLY A 199 -7.83 4.63 -16.33
CA GLY A 199 -9.26 4.66 -16.63
C GLY A 199 -9.51 4.75 -18.15
N ARG A 200 -10.40 5.66 -18.54
CA ARG A 200 -10.66 6.06 -19.92
C ARG A 200 -10.17 7.48 -20.22
N VAL A 201 -9.37 8.03 -19.31
CA VAL A 201 -8.91 9.41 -19.38
C VAL A 201 -7.60 9.50 -20.16
N ALA A 202 -6.68 8.56 -19.92
CA ALA A 202 -5.37 8.59 -20.56
C ALA A 202 -4.89 7.19 -20.96
N LEU A 203 -4.34 7.11 -22.17
CA LEU A 203 -3.60 5.96 -22.67
C LEU A 203 -2.24 6.44 -23.15
N MET A 204 -1.20 5.87 -22.62
CA MET A 204 0.18 6.25 -22.88
C MET A 204 0.99 4.98 -23.13
N PHE A 205 2.07 5.10 -23.88
CA PHE A 205 3.01 4.00 -24.00
C PHE A 205 4.47 4.47 -23.95
N ILE A 206 5.33 3.54 -23.62
CA ILE A 206 6.78 3.67 -23.75
C ILE A 206 7.29 2.43 -24.50
N THR A 207 8.11 2.63 -25.52
CA THR A 207 8.75 1.52 -26.22
C THR A 207 9.66 0.72 -25.28
N THR A 208 9.78 -0.57 -25.51
CA THR A 208 10.56 -1.49 -24.64
C THR A 208 12.02 -1.05 -24.45
N ASN A 209 12.63 -0.39 -25.44
CA ASN A 209 13.96 0.23 -25.34
C ASN A 209 13.96 1.61 -24.69
N GLY A 210 12.81 2.14 -24.34
CA GLY A 210 12.69 3.44 -23.67
C GLY A 210 12.96 4.67 -24.58
N ASP A 211 13.16 4.48 -25.90
CA ASP A 211 13.53 5.58 -26.80
C ASP A 211 12.36 6.51 -27.10
N LYS A 212 11.17 5.95 -27.26
CA LYS A 212 9.97 6.69 -27.63
C LYS A 212 8.90 6.56 -26.56
N ALA A 213 8.16 7.65 -26.35
CA ALA A 213 6.97 7.68 -25.52
C ALA A 213 5.94 8.54 -26.21
N ALA A 214 4.67 8.12 -26.17
CA ALA A 214 3.56 8.86 -26.71
C ALA A 214 2.30 8.65 -25.86
N PHE A 215 1.33 9.53 -26.09
CA PHE A 215 0.00 9.43 -25.50
C PHE A 215 -1.06 9.52 -26.58
N TRP A 216 -2.21 8.92 -26.32
CA TRP A 216 -3.34 8.98 -27.24
C TRP A 216 -4.07 10.30 -27.08
N ASN A 217 -4.11 11.10 -28.14
CA ASN A 217 -4.92 12.31 -28.17
C ASN A 217 -6.31 11.96 -28.73
N LYS A 218 -7.31 12.07 -27.89
CA LYS A 218 -8.70 11.74 -28.23
C LYS A 218 -9.34 12.74 -29.21
N ALA A 219 -8.85 13.99 -29.26
CA ALA A 219 -9.37 14.98 -30.18
C ALA A 219 -8.92 14.74 -31.63
N THR A 220 -7.68 14.28 -31.81
CA THR A 220 -7.09 14.00 -33.13
C THR A 220 -7.17 12.51 -33.51
N ASN A 221 -7.63 11.64 -32.58
CA ASN A 221 -7.61 10.18 -32.71
C ASN A 221 -6.25 9.66 -33.20
N SER A 222 -5.19 10.16 -32.63
CA SER A 222 -3.81 9.80 -33.01
C SER A 222 -2.86 9.79 -31.82
N TRP A 223 -1.74 9.09 -32.02
CA TRP A 223 -0.63 9.10 -31.06
C TRP A 223 0.18 10.37 -31.19
N GLU A 224 0.34 11.08 -30.08
CA GLU A 224 1.18 12.26 -29.98
C GLU A 224 2.41 12.00 -29.13
N LYS A 225 3.55 12.54 -29.55
CA LYS A 225 4.82 12.37 -28.85
C LYS A 225 4.77 13.02 -27.46
N SER A 226 5.15 12.26 -26.45
CA SER A 226 5.22 12.74 -25.06
C SER A 226 6.39 13.69 -24.84
N SER A 227 6.18 14.72 -24.01
CA SER A 227 7.26 15.52 -23.45
C SER A 227 8.11 14.70 -22.48
N SER A 228 9.34 15.16 -22.18
CA SER A 228 10.23 14.48 -21.22
C SER A 228 9.59 14.33 -19.83
N ALA A 229 8.80 15.32 -19.40
CA ALA A 229 8.09 15.29 -18.12
C ALA A 229 6.98 14.22 -18.14
N LEU A 230 6.21 14.13 -19.23
CA LEU A 230 5.14 13.16 -19.38
C LEU A 230 5.69 11.74 -19.52
N LYS A 231 6.79 11.55 -20.23
CA LYS A 231 7.49 10.28 -20.31
C LYS A 231 7.85 9.74 -18.91
N ARG A 232 8.45 10.60 -18.06
CA ARG A 232 8.79 10.23 -16.67
C ARG A 232 7.56 9.85 -15.85
N SER A 233 6.47 10.60 -15.99
CA SER A 233 5.20 10.28 -15.35
C SER A 233 4.62 8.94 -15.83
N THR A 234 4.80 8.60 -17.12
CA THR A 234 4.38 7.31 -17.67
C THR A 234 5.22 6.16 -17.10
N GLU A 235 6.54 6.33 -16.96
CA GLU A 235 7.44 5.36 -16.32
C GLU A 235 7.04 5.10 -14.86
N GLU A 236 6.73 6.16 -14.14
CA GLU A 236 6.27 6.07 -12.75
C GLU A 236 4.91 5.38 -12.65
N GLY A 237 3.98 5.74 -13.52
CA GLY A 237 2.66 5.10 -13.60
C GLY A 237 2.72 3.62 -13.94
N LEU A 238 3.63 3.20 -14.84
CA LEU A 238 3.87 1.79 -15.15
C LEU A 238 4.33 1.02 -13.92
N LYS A 239 5.27 1.57 -13.13
CA LYS A 239 5.72 0.94 -11.89
C LYS A 239 4.60 0.79 -10.87
N ILE A 240 3.74 1.79 -10.76
CA ILE A 240 2.57 1.74 -9.86
C ILE A 240 1.57 0.68 -10.33
N ALA A 241 1.24 0.65 -11.63
CA ALA A 241 0.32 -0.32 -12.20
C ALA A 241 0.82 -1.76 -12.06
N LEU A 242 2.15 -1.97 -12.18
CA LEU A 242 2.82 -3.25 -11.96
C LEU A 242 3.06 -3.58 -10.48
N LYS A 243 2.60 -2.73 -9.55
CA LYS A 243 2.79 -2.88 -8.08
C LYS A 243 4.26 -2.89 -7.64
N GLN A 244 5.13 -2.25 -8.42
CA GLN A 244 6.56 -2.12 -8.13
C GLN A 244 6.90 -0.85 -7.34
N SER A 245 5.94 0.08 -7.24
CA SER A 245 6.07 1.34 -6.51
C SER A 245 4.77 1.64 -5.76
N PRO A 246 4.82 2.29 -4.59
CA PRO A 246 3.64 2.74 -3.90
C PRO A 246 2.86 3.77 -4.74
N PRO A 247 1.53 3.90 -4.56
CA PRO A 247 0.74 4.91 -5.25
C PRO A 247 1.27 6.32 -4.99
N SER A 248 1.47 7.09 -6.05
CA SER A 248 1.88 8.49 -6.01
C SER A 248 1.08 9.33 -7.01
N LEU A 249 1.19 10.66 -6.89
CA LEU A 249 0.57 11.59 -7.84
C LEU A 249 1.38 11.61 -9.13
N ILE A 250 0.73 11.19 -10.23
CA ILE A 250 1.31 11.24 -11.57
C ILE A 250 0.60 12.29 -12.43
N LYS A 251 1.34 12.93 -13.31
CA LYS A 251 0.78 13.87 -14.30
C LYS A 251 0.30 13.09 -15.52
N ILE A 252 -0.92 13.34 -15.95
CA ILE A 252 -1.52 12.70 -17.12
C ILE A 252 -1.94 13.75 -18.15
N PRO A 253 -1.88 13.43 -19.45
CA PRO A 253 -2.42 14.31 -20.50
C PRO A 253 -3.96 14.20 -20.46
N VAL A 254 -4.64 15.31 -20.31
CA VAL A 254 -6.10 15.37 -20.43
C VAL A 254 -6.43 16.25 -21.62
N THR A 255 -7.11 15.68 -22.60
CA THR A 255 -7.59 16.43 -23.75
C THR A 255 -8.87 17.14 -23.37
N VAL A 256 -8.84 18.47 -23.35
CA VAL A 256 -10.02 19.30 -23.16
C VAL A 256 -10.60 19.60 -24.54
N TYR A 257 -11.84 19.25 -24.77
CA TYR A 257 -12.56 19.71 -25.95
C TYR A 257 -12.93 21.18 -25.75
N GLU A 258 -12.27 22.08 -26.45
CA GLU A 258 -12.79 23.44 -26.59
C GLU A 258 -14.08 23.37 -27.37
N LYS A 259 -15.17 23.78 -26.74
CA LYS A 259 -16.44 23.99 -27.43
C LYS A 259 -16.28 25.21 -28.28
N ASN A 260 -16.00 25.02 -29.58
CA ASN A 260 -16.10 26.10 -30.54
C ASN A 260 -17.54 26.65 -30.50
N ASN A 261 -17.69 27.85 -29.94
CA ASN A 261 -18.93 28.61 -29.99
C ASN A 261 -19.15 29.13 -31.41
#